data_2c2accfa00e915ba2abc988fd2807465
#
_entry.id   2c2accfa00e915ba2abc988fd2807465
#
_cell.length_a   1.000
_cell.length_b   1.000
_cell.length_c   1.000
_cell.angle_alpha   90.00
_cell.angle_beta   90.00
_cell.angle_gamma   90.00
#
_symmetry.space_group_name_H-M   'P 1'
#
loop_
_entity.id
_entity.type
_entity.pdbx_description
1 polymer ?
#
loop_
_entity_poly.entity_id
_entity_poly.type
_entity_poly.pdbx_seq_one_letter_code
_entity_poly.pdbx_strand_id
1 'polypeptide(L)'
;MDPILERYHALEHKIRQYNPNADTKRLFAAFQYADDAHNGQLRKDGSPFVTHPLAVAEIVAELELDTDSIIAALLHDCIEDTGSTHEEIAKLFGPAVADLVEGVTKLTRVQYTSKEEEQMENLRKMLM
;
A
#
# COMPACT_ATOMS: atom_id res chain seq x y z
N MET A 1 -14.01 -3.29 18.65
CA MET A 1 -13.16 -3.79 17.57
C MET A 1 -12.25 -2.66 17.08
N ASP A 2 -11.03 -3.00 16.68
CA ASP A 2 -10.06 -2.04 16.18
C ASP A 2 -10.57 -1.39 14.88
N PRO A 3 -10.73 -0.06 14.82
CA PRO A 3 -11.21 0.62 13.61
C PRO A 3 -10.33 0.37 12.37
N ILE A 4 -9.03 0.22 12.56
CA ILE A 4 -8.11 -0.08 11.47
C ILE A 4 -8.41 -1.48 10.90
N LEU A 5 -8.59 -2.45 11.76
CA LEU A 5 -8.91 -3.82 11.34
C LEU A 5 -10.28 -3.89 10.65
N GLU A 6 -11.27 -3.16 11.14
CA GLU A 6 -12.57 -3.06 10.50
C GLU A 6 -12.44 -2.48 9.09
N ARG A 7 -11.64 -1.45 8.94
CA ARG A 7 -11.40 -0.81 7.64
C ARG A 7 -10.71 -1.78 6.68
N TYR A 8 -9.75 -2.56 7.16
CA TYR A 8 -9.12 -3.59 6.35
C TYR A 8 -10.13 -4.65 5.90
N HIS A 9 -10.99 -5.11 6.79
CA HIS A 9 -11.99 -6.11 6.44
C HIS A 9 -12.99 -5.59 5.42
N ALA A 10 -13.35 -4.30 5.47
CA ALA A 10 -14.19 -3.68 4.45
C ALA A 10 -13.49 -3.68 3.09
N LEU A 11 -12.18 -3.39 3.07
CA LEU A 11 -11.37 -3.48 1.87
C LEU A 11 -11.36 -4.89 1.29
N GLU A 12 -11.11 -5.89 2.13
CA GLU A 12 -11.10 -7.29 1.73
C GLU A 12 -12.44 -7.70 1.13
N HIS A 13 -13.54 -7.31 1.77
CA HIS A 13 -14.88 -7.59 1.28
C HIS A 13 -15.09 -6.98 -0.12
N LYS A 14 -14.69 -5.74 -0.30
CA LYS A 14 -14.80 -5.06 -1.58
C LYS A 14 -14.02 -5.78 -2.68
N ILE A 15 -12.79 -6.19 -2.39
CA ILE A 15 -11.95 -6.92 -3.35
C ILE A 15 -12.63 -8.23 -3.75
N ARG A 16 -13.19 -8.95 -2.79
CA ARG A 16 -13.85 -10.22 -3.07
C ARG A 16 -15.11 -10.08 -3.90
N GLN A 17 -15.75 -8.91 -3.89
CA GLN A 17 -16.93 -8.67 -4.72
C GLN A 17 -16.59 -8.66 -6.20
N TYR A 18 -15.44 -8.11 -6.59
CA TYR A 18 -15.04 -8.14 -8.01
C TYR A 18 -14.05 -9.26 -8.33
N ASN A 19 -13.43 -9.86 -7.32
CA ASN A 19 -12.49 -10.96 -7.49
C ASN A 19 -12.73 -12.02 -6.40
N PRO A 20 -13.74 -12.91 -6.58
CA PRO A 20 -14.07 -13.91 -5.56
C PRO A 20 -12.93 -14.87 -5.22
N ASN A 21 -11.94 -15.01 -6.11
CA ASN A 21 -10.81 -15.90 -5.91
C ASN A 21 -9.57 -15.18 -5.33
N ALA A 22 -9.72 -13.93 -4.88
CA ALA A 22 -8.61 -13.19 -4.31
C ALA A 22 -8.01 -13.94 -3.11
N ASP A 23 -6.67 -13.95 -3.04
CA ASP A 23 -5.95 -14.59 -1.95
C ASP A 23 -5.97 -13.68 -0.71
N THR A 24 -6.98 -13.86 0.11
CA THR A 24 -7.18 -13.04 1.30
C THR A 24 -6.11 -13.26 2.35
N LYS A 25 -5.46 -14.42 2.36
CA LYS A 25 -4.36 -14.68 3.29
C LYS A 25 -3.15 -13.80 2.95
N ARG A 26 -2.81 -13.69 1.67
CA ARG A 26 -1.74 -12.80 1.23
C ARG A 26 -2.07 -11.34 1.49
N LEU A 27 -3.32 -10.95 1.26
CA LEU A 27 -3.78 -9.58 1.53
C LEU A 27 -3.63 -9.24 3.02
N PHE A 28 -4.09 -10.12 3.88
CA PHE A 28 -4.00 -9.88 5.33
C PHE A 28 -2.54 -9.86 5.80
N ALA A 29 -1.71 -10.76 5.26
CA ALA A 29 -0.28 -10.78 5.59
C ALA A 29 0.40 -9.45 5.20
N ALA A 30 0.04 -8.91 4.04
CA ALA A 30 0.58 -7.63 3.58
C ALA A 30 0.12 -6.47 4.48
N PHE A 31 -1.15 -6.46 4.86
CA PHE A 31 -1.68 -5.47 5.78
C PHE A 31 -0.96 -5.54 7.13
N GLN A 32 -0.80 -6.74 7.69
CA GLN A 32 -0.10 -6.91 8.96
C GLN A 32 1.37 -6.51 8.87
N TYR A 33 2.03 -6.87 7.77
CA TYR A 33 3.42 -6.48 7.56
C TYR A 33 3.57 -4.96 7.55
N ALA A 34 2.70 -4.27 6.85
CA ALA A 34 2.73 -2.81 6.79
C ALA A 34 2.44 -2.18 8.16
N ASP A 35 1.46 -2.72 8.88
CA ASP A 35 1.10 -2.24 10.21
C ASP A 35 2.25 -2.44 11.19
N ASP A 36 2.86 -3.62 11.20
CA ASP A 36 3.98 -3.93 12.07
C ASP A 36 5.21 -3.08 11.73
N ALA A 37 5.49 -2.90 10.44
CA ALA A 37 6.64 -2.12 9.98
C ALA A 37 6.53 -0.66 10.41
N HIS A 38 5.31 -0.12 10.47
CA HIS A 38 5.05 1.26 10.89
C HIS A 38 4.58 1.36 12.34
N ASN A 39 4.79 0.31 13.12
CA ASN A 39 4.31 0.26 14.50
C ASN A 39 4.88 1.43 15.33
N GLY A 40 3.98 2.14 16.01
CA GLY A 40 4.35 3.29 16.82
C GLY A 40 4.52 4.58 16.04
N GLN A 41 4.46 4.56 14.72
CA GLN A 41 4.52 5.76 13.91
C GLN A 41 3.12 6.36 13.74
N LEU A 42 3.05 7.68 13.86
CA LEU A 42 1.80 8.41 13.69
C LEU A 42 1.93 9.43 12.57
N ARG A 43 0.83 9.68 11.88
CA ARG A 43 0.77 10.76 10.90
C ARG A 43 0.65 12.11 11.63
N LYS A 44 0.78 13.20 10.88
CA LYS A 44 0.69 14.57 11.44
C LYS A 44 -0.62 14.80 12.18
N ASP A 45 -1.70 14.15 11.76
CA ASP A 45 -3.02 14.28 12.40
C ASP A 45 -3.20 13.35 13.62
N GLY A 46 -2.17 12.57 13.97
CA GLY A 46 -2.21 11.66 15.10
C GLY A 46 -2.74 10.27 14.79
N SER A 47 -3.18 9.99 13.57
CA SER A 47 -3.67 8.66 13.19
C SER A 47 -2.51 7.69 12.97
N PRO A 48 -2.74 6.36 13.13
CA PRO A 48 -1.71 5.35 12.84
C PRO A 48 -1.24 5.44 11.40
N PHE A 49 0.06 5.24 11.18
CA PHE A 49 0.66 5.42 9.86
C PHE A 49 0.05 4.50 8.80
N VAL A 50 -0.38 3.29 9.19
CA VAL A 50 -0.97 2.31 8.27
C VAL A 50 -2.25 2.83 7.59
N THR A 51 -2.88 3.87 8.12
CA THR A 51 -4.07 4.46 7.48
C THR A 51 -3.77 5.00 6.09
N HIS A 52 -2.53 5.44 5.83
CA HIS A 52 -2.13 5.94 4.52
C HIS A 52 -2.06 4.82 3.47
N PRO A 53 -1.24 3.76 3.64
CA PRO A 53 -1.24 2.68 2.65
C PRO A 53 -2.60 2.00 2.52
N LEU A 54 -3.38 1.94 3.59
CA LEU A 54 -4.72 1.39 3.53
C LEU A 54 -5.64 2.24 2.64
N ALA A 55 -5.56 3.57 2.74
CA ALA A 55 -6.30 4.48 1.87
C ALA A 55 -5.91 4.31 0.40
N VAL A 56 -4.61 4.17 0.12
CA VAL A 56 -4.14 3.93 -1.26
C VAL A 56 -4.66 2.60 -1.78
N ALA A 57 -4.65 1.55 -0.96
CA ALA A 57 -5.19 0.25 -1.35
C ALA A 57 -6.69 0.33 -1.63
N GLU A 58 -7.43 1.13 -0.89
CA GLU A 58 -8.86 1.35 -1.16
C GLU A 58 -9.09 1.98 -2.53
N ILE A 59 -8.27 2.94 -2.92
CA ILE A 59 -8.35 3.56 -4.25
C ILE A 59 -8.04 2.54 -5.34
N VAL A 60 -7.00 1.73 -5.15
CA VAL A 60 -6.62 0.68 -6.10
C VAL A 60 -7.75 -0.35 -6.24
N ALA A 61 -8.42 -0.69 -5.14
CA ALA A 61 -9.56 -1.60 -5.16
C ALA A 61 -10.76 -1.01 -5.90
N GLU A 62 -10.97 0.31 -5.82
CA GLU A 62 -12.02 0.97 -6.59
C GLU A 62 -11.79 0.89 -8.09
N LEU A 63 -10.52 0.83 -8.50
CA LEU A 63 -10.15 0.62 -9.90
C LEU A 63 -10.23 -0.87 -10.29
N GLU A 64 -10.61 -1.73 -9.37
CA GLU A 64 -10.76 -3.18 -9.56
C GLU A 64 -9.49 -3.86 -10.07
N LEU A 65 -8.35 -3.44 -9.53
CA LEU A 65 -7.05 -3.99 -9.91
C LEU A 65 -6.79 -5.33 -9.20
N ASP A 66 -5.76 -6.04 -9.67
CA ASP A 66 -5.45 -7.38 -9.19
C ASP A 66 -4.87 -7.40 -7.76
N THR A 67 -4.80 -8.60 -7.20
CA THR A 67 -4.32 -8.81 -5.82
C THR A 67 -2.91 -8.29 -5.63
N ASP A 68 -2.00 -8.53 -6.58
CA ASP A 68 -0.61 -8.05 -6.47
C ASP A 68 -0.55 -6.53 -6.40
N SER A 69 -1.39 -5.84 -7.16
CA SER A 69 -1.46 -4.38 -7.12
C SER A 69 -1.96 -3.86 -5.78
N ILE A 70 -2.96 -4.52 -5.19
CA ILE A 70 -3.46 -4.16 -3.87
C ILE A 70 -2.38 -4.37 -2.81
N ILE A 71 -1.68 -5.50 -2.86
CA ILE A 71 -0.59 -5.81 -1.93
C ILE A 71 0.53 -4.79 -2.06
N ALA A 72 0.90 -4.45 -3.29
CA ALA A 72 1.92 -3.43 -3.53
C ALA A 72 1.51 -2.07 -2.95
N ALA A 73 0.24 -1.71 -3.06
CA ALA A 73 -0.28 -0.47 -2.46
C ALA A 73 -0.14 -0.48 -0.94
N LEU A 74 -0.45 -1.61 -0.30
CA LEU A 74 -0.29 -1.75 1.15
C LEU A 74 1.16 -1.64 1.59
N LEU A 75 2.11 -2.06 0.77
CA LEU A 75 3.53 -2.13 1.10
C LEU A 75 4.37 -0.97 0.56
N HIS A 76 3.77 -0.06 -0.21
CA HIS A 76 4.56 0.89 -1.02
C HIS A 76 5.48 1.81 -0.21
N ASP A 77 5.15 2.11 1.04
CA ASP A 77 5.99 2.96 1.89
C ASP A 77 7.01 2.19 2.73
N CYS A 78 6.91 0.85 2.76
CA CYS A 78 7.74 0.05 3.67
C CYS A 78 9.23 0.17 3.37
N ILE A 79 9.61 0.21 2.09
CA ILE A 79 11.03 0.29 1.71
C ILE A 79 11.65 1.62 2.16
N GLU A 80 10.93 2.73 1.97
CA GLU A 80 11.46 4.04 2.35
C GLU A 80 11.41 4.30 3.84
N ASP A 81 10.30 3.94 4.48
CA ASP A 81 10.01 4.41 5.83
C ASP A 81 10.46 3.47 6.94
N THR A 82 10.66 2.19 6.66
CA THR A 82 10.87 1.20 7.70
C THR A 82 12.09 0.32 7.52
N GLY A 83 12.91 0.58 6.50
CA GLY A 83 14.11 -0.23 6.25
C GLY A 83 13.82 -1.59 5.61
N SER A 84 12.60 -1.87 5.22
CA SER A 84 12.29 -3.08 4.45
C SER A 84 13.01 -3.04 3.10
N THR A 85 13.41 -4.20 2.59
CA THR A 85 14.13 -4.27 1.33
C THR A 85 13.29 -4.93 0.25
N HIS A 86 13.63 -4.64 -1.01
CA HIS A 86 13.03 -5.32 -2.17
C HIS A 86 13.14 -6.84 -2.03
N GLU A 87 14.31 -7.32 -1.61
CA GLU A 87 14.56 -8.77 -1.46
C GLU A 87 13.64 -9.39 -0.42
N GLU A 88 13.44 -8.70 0.70
CA GLU A 88 12.57 -9.17 1.77
C GLU A 88 11.13 -9.26 1.30
N ILE A 89 10.64 -8.23 0.61
CA ILE A 89 9.29 -8.20 0.07
C ILE A 89 9.11 -9.28 -1.00
N ALA A 90 10.11 -9.47 -1.87
CA ALA A 90 10.08 -10.51 -2.90
C ALA A 90 9.99 -11.90 -2.28
N LYS A 91 10.69 -12.13 -1.17
CA LYS A 91 10.67 -13.40 -0.47
C LYS A 91 9.31 -13.69 0.16
N LEU A 92 8.68 -12.67 0.73
CA LEU A 92 7.42 -12.83 1.46
C LEU A 92 6.19 -12.79 0.56
N PHE A 93 6.20 -11.97 -0.48
CA PHE A 93 5.01 -11.69 -1.30
C PHE A 93 5.20 -11.97 -2.79
N GLY A 94 6.42 -12.28 -3.21
CA GLY A 94 6.73 -12.58 -4.59
C GLY A 94 7.44 -11.44 -5.31
N PRO A 95 8.24 -11.77 -6.35
CA PRO A 95 9.01 -10.75 -7.07
C PRO A 95 8.14 -9.75 -7.82
N ALA A 96 6.96 -10.15 -8.30
CA ALA A 96 6.06 -9.22 -8.99
C ALA A 96 5.61 -8.10 -8.07
N VAL A 97 5.24 -8.42 -6.82
CA VAL A 97 4.86 -7.41 -5.82
C VAL A 97 6.05 -6.51 -5.49
N ALA A 98 7.22 -7.10 -5.27
CA ALA A 98 8.42 -6.32 -4.95
C ALA A 98 8.79 -5.35 -6.06
N ASP A 99 8.67 -5.77 -7.31
CA ASP A 99 8.94 -4.91 -8.47
C ASP A 99 7.93 -3.77 -8.57
N LEU A 100 6.66 -4.03 -8.28
CA LEU A 100 5.63 -3.00 -8.25
C LEU A 100 5.91 -1.97 -7.16
N VAL A 101 6.26 -2.41 -5.97
CA VAL A 101 6.59 -1.53 -4.85
C VAL A 101 7.79 -0.66 -5.18
N GLU A 102 8.84 -1.26 -5.74
CA GLU A 102 10.05 -0.53 -6.11
C GLU A 102 9.78 0.49 -7.22
N GLY A 103 8.96 0.12 -8.21
CA GLY A 103 8.57 1.02 -9.29
C GLY A 103 7.83 2.25 -8.77
N VAL A 104 6.89 2.07 -7.86
CA VAL A 104 6.18 3.19 -7.24
C VAL A 104 7.13 4.06 -6.42
N THR A 105 8.04 3.46 -5.67
CA THR A 105 9.02 4.18 -4.87
C THR A 105 9.92 5.05 -5.75
N LYS A 106 10.43 4.50 -6.85
CA LYS A 106 11.28 5.24 -7.79
C LYS A 106 10.54 6.39 -8.44
N LEU A 107 9.29 6.15 -8.84
CA LEU A 107 8.46 7.19 -9.45
C LEU A 107 8.23 8.34 -8.48
N THR A 108 7.96 8.03 -7.22
CA THR A 108 7.76 9.04 -6.17
C THR A 108 9.03 9.85 -5.95
N ARG A 109 10.20 9.20 -5.92
CA ARG A 109 11.48 9.89 -5.75
C ARG A 109 11.80 10.83 -6.89
N VAL A 110 11.57 10.40 -8.12
CA VAL A 110 11.80 11.25 -9.30
C VAL A 110 10.95 12.50 -9.21
N GLN A 111 9.73 12.39 -8.75
CA GLN A 111 8.85 13.53 -8.58
C GLN A 111 9.29 14.48 -7.48
N TYR A 112 9.89 13.95 -6.41
CA TYR A 112 10.43 14.79 -5.34
C TYR A 112 11.68 15.58 -5.75
N THR A 113 12.39 15.17 -6.79
CA THR A 113 13.65 15.82 -7.19
C THR A 113 13.45 16.94 -8.20
N SER A 114 12.28 17.08 -8.81
CA SER A 114 12.04 18.10 -9.83
C SER A 114 10.63 18.65 -9.77
N LYS A 115 10.47 19.89 -9.33
CA LYS A 115 9.17 20.57 -9.22
C LYS A 115 8.19 19.82 -8.31
N GLU A 116 8.64 19.59 -7.11
CA GLU A 116 8.01 18.70 -6.13
C GLU A 116 6.51 18.84 -5.96
N GLU A 117 6.02 20.04 -5.66
CA GLU A 117 4.61 20.22 -5.32
C GLU A 117 3.66 19.99 -6.50
N GLU A 118 4.03 20.52 -7.66
CA GLU A 118 3.21 20.40 -8.85
C GLU A 118 3.08 18.94 -9.30
N GLN A 119 4.18 18.21 -9.25
CA GLN A 119 4.18 16.81 -9.66
C GLN A 119 3.48 15.90 -8.65
N MET A 120 3.58 16.23 -7.36
CA MET A 120 2.84 15.51 -6.34
C MET A 120 1.33 15.66 -6.53
N GLU A 121 0.86 16.84 -6.87
CA GLU A 121 -0.55 17.05 -7.19
C GLU A 121 -0.98 16.28 -8.42
N ASN A 122 -0.15 16.28 -9.46
CA ASN A 122 -0.44 15.53 -10.67
C ASN A 122 -0.51 14.03 -10.41
N LEU A 123 0.38 13.52 -9.56
CA LEU A 123 0.33 12.12 -9.15
C LEU A 123 -0.95 11.79 -8.42
N ARG A 124 -1.39 12.65 -7.51
CA ARG A 124 -2.66 12.47 -6.80
C ARG A 124 -3.83 12.39 -7.77
N LYS A 125 -3.85 13.26 -8.77
CA LYS A 125 -4.90 13.25 -9.79
C LYS A 125 -4.88 11.98 -10.61
N MET A 126 -3.70 11.43 -10.88
CA MET A 126 -3.59 10.17 -11.62
C MET A 126 -4.05 8.98 -10.79
N LEU A 127 -3.87 9.02 -9.47
CA LEU A 127 -4.28 7.95 -8.57
C LEU A 127 -5.74 8.05 -8.16
N MET A 128 -6.33 9.20 -8.33
CA MET A 128 -7.74 9.42 -8.08
C MET A 128 -8.52 9.41 -9.39
#